data_c84cccd5c5d646b804eb65d1b31dad0f
#
_entry.id   c84cccd5c5d646b804eb65d1b31dad0f
#
_cell.length_a   1.000
_cell.length_b   1.000
_cell.length_c   1.000
_cell.angle_alpha   90.00
_cell.angle_beta   90.00
_cell.angle_gamma   90.00
#
_symmetry.space_group_name_H-M   'P 1'
#
loop_
_entity.id
_entity.type
_entity.pdbx_description
1 polymer ?
#
loop_
_entity_poly.entity_id
_entity_poly.type
_entity_poly.pdbx_seq_one_letter_code
_entity_poly.pdbx_strand_id
1 'polypeptide(L)'
;GLVLFTTDGELANRLMHPSNQVDREYAVRVFGEVDEAMIQRLLEGVLLEDGVARFTDITPAGGTGHNQWFHVTLLEGRNREVRRLWESQGVKVSRLKRVRYGPVILPSRLKMGQWEELDQKAVDALSRAVGLTPVPIPPKTPGEKAAQERRRRKQPGRPVRRSGVERWQVDDSRPAGTQRPPRRRPGGRD
;
A
#
# COMPACT_ATOMS: atom_id res chain seq x y z
N GLY A 1 -2.58 5.63 6.63
CA GLY A 1 -2.23 4.89 5.42
C GLY A 1 -3.45 4.50 4.61
N LEU A 2 -3.22 3.80 3.51
CA LEU A 2 -4.27 3.29 2.65
C LEU A 2 -5.14 2.26 3.39
N VAL A 3 -6.46 2.46 3.36
CA VAL A 3 -7.47 1.48 3.78
C VAL A 3 -8.48 1.38 2.65
N LEU A 4 -8.87 0.16 2.29
CA LEU A 4 -9.92 -0.11 1.31
C LEU A 4 -11.18 -0.54 2.05
N PHE A 5 -12.32 -0.03 1.61
CA PHE A 5 -13.65 -0.42 2.09
C PHE A 5 -14.48 -0.90 0.91
N THR A 6 -15.20 -1.98 1.10
CA THR A 6 -16.11 -2.54 0.10
C THR A 6 -17.33 -3.15 0.78
N THR A 7 -18.44 -3.19 0.06
CA THR A 7 -19.64 -3.96 0.40
C THR A 7 -19.63 -5.34 -0.24
N ASP A 8 -18.69 -5.62 -1.14
CA ASP A 8 -18.47 -6.93 -1.75
C ASP A 8 -17.70 -7.82 -0.78
N GLY A 9 -18.41 -8.75 -0.13
CA GLY A 9 -17.83 -9.65 0.86
C GLY A 9 -16.88 -10.69 0.25
N GLU A 10 -17.12 -11.13 -1.00
CA GLU A 10 -16.24 -12.09 -1.66
C GLU A 10 -14.90 -11.44 -2.03
N LEU A 11 -14.95 -10.25 -2.61
CA LEU A 11 -13.75 -9.46 -2.90
C LEU A 11 -12.95 -9.19 -1.64
N ALA A 12 -13.62 -8.76 -0.55
CA ALA A 12 -12.97 -8.50 0.73
C ALA A 12 -12.27 -9.76 1.28
N ASN A 13 -12.98 -10.88 1.29
CA ASN A 13 -12.44 -12.15 1.77
C ASN A 13 -11.21 -12.58 0.97
N ARG A 14 -11.28 -12.56 -0.36
CA ARG A 14 -10.16 -12.94 -1.21
C ARG A 14 -8.96 -12.00 -1.09
N LEU A 15 -9.18 -10.70 -0.98
CA LEU A 15 -8.10 -9.73 -0.76
C LEU A 15 -7.39 -9.94 0.59
N MET A 16 -8.11 -10.37 1.62
CA MET A 16 -7.54 -10.59 2.95
C MET A 16 -6.93 -11.99 3.12
N HIS A 17 -7.37 -12.97 2.35
CA HIS A 17 -6.95 -14.37 2.53
C HIS A 17 -5.47 -14.56 2.19
N PRO A 18 -4.67 -15.19 3.07
CA PRO A 18 -3.22 -15.34 2.89
C PRO A 18 -2.81 -16.06 1.61
N SER A 19 -3.62 -17.02 1.14
CA SER A 19 -3.32 -17.81 -0.06
C SER A 19 -3.24 -16.97 -1.34
N ASN A 20 -3.90 -15.82 -1.39
CA ASN A 20 -3.90 -14.95 -2.57
C ASN A 20 -2.67 -14.04 -2.63
N GLN A 21 -1.84 -14.01 -1.59
CA GLN A 21 -0.55 -13.33 -1.55
C GLN A 21 -0.58 -11.90 -2.12
N VAL A 22 -1.66 -11.17 -1.83
CA VAL A 22 -1.80 -9.79 -2.30
C VAL A 22 -0.75 -8.93 -1.64
N ASP A 23 0.13 -8.36 -2.43
CA ASP A 23 1.25 -7.57 -1.93
C ASP A 23 0.81 -6.23 -1.31
N ARG A 24 1.47 -5.86 -0.24
CA ARG A 24 1.23 -4.65 0.54
C ARG A 24 2.51 -3.89 0.69
N GLU A 25 2.57 -2.66 0.17
CA GLU A 25 3.75 -1.82 0.29
C GLU A 25 3.54 -0.76 1.37
N TYR A 26 4.55 -0.59 2.20
CA TYR A 26 4.56 0.35 3.30
C TYR A 26 5.74 1.32 3.16
N ALA A 27 5.49 2.60 3.41
CA ALA A 27 6.53 3.55 3.74
C ALA A 27 6.74 3.50 5.25
N VAL A 28 7.94 3.13 5.67
CA VAL A 28 8.32 2.98 7.08
C VAL A 28 9.48 3.90 7.40
N ARG A 29 9.39 4.62 8.53
CA ARG A 29 10.52 5.36 9.10
C ARG A 29 11.05 4.60 10.29
N VAL A 30 12.29 4.17 10.16
CA VAL A 30 13.02 3.42 11.18
C VAL A 30 13.95 4.39 11.93
N PHE A 31 14.03 4.23 13.23
CA PHE A 31 14.98 4.91 14.10
C PHE A 31 16.06 3.93 14.56
N GLY A 32 17.29 4.18 14.18
CA GLY A 32 18.46 3.33 14.43
C GLY A 32 19.34 3.26 13.20
N GLU A 33 20.47 2.60 13.34
CA GLU A 33 21.36 2.30 12.23
C GLU A 33 20.91 1.03 11.50
N VAL A 34 20.80 1.12 10.19
CA VAL A 34 20.38 0.01 9.33
C VAL A 34 21.54 -0.28 8.37
N ASP A 35 22.15 -1.44 8.53
CA ASP A 35 23.19 -1.94 7.66
C ASP A 35 22.66 -2.93 6.60
N GLU A 36 23.47 -3.24 5.62
CA GLU A 36 23.14 -4.18 4.54
C GLU A 36 22.87 -5.59 5.07
N ALA A 37 23.61 -6.02 6.11
CA ALA A 37 23.42 -7.33 6.71
C ALA A 37 22.06 -7.47 7.39
N MET A 38 21.55 -6.41 8.01
CA MET A 38 20.21 -6.35 8.57
C MET A 38 19.15 -6.46 7.46
N ILE A 39 19.32 -5.71 6.37
CA ILE A 39 18.42 -5.77 5.21
C ILE A 39 18.39 -7.19 4.66
N GLN A 40 19.54 -7.84 4.52
CA GLN A 40 19.63 -9.20 4.01
C GLN A 40 18.88 -10.19 4.92
N ARG A 41 19.08 -10.14 6.24
CA ARG A 41 18.35 -11.00 7.19
C ARG A 41 16.83 -10.81 7.09
N LEU A 42 16.37 -9.58 6.93
CA LEU A 42 14.94 -9.26 6.80
C LEU A 42 14.34 -9.75 5.48
N LEU A 43 15.14 -9.88 4.42
CA LEU A 43 14.74 -10.45 3.13
C LEU A 43 14.78 -11.98 3.14
N GLU A 44 15.75 -12.58 3.79
CA GLU A 44 15.86 -14.04 3.94
C GLU A 44 14.78 -14.60 4.86
N GLY A 45 14.49 -13.89 5.94
CA GLY A 45 13.47 -14.22 6.91
C GLY A 45 13.98 -14.32 8.33
N VAL A 46 13.17 -13.85 9.26
CA VAL A 46 13.44 -13.94 10.69
C VAL A 46 12.31 -14.67 11.40
N LEU A 47 12.68 -15.43 12.44
CA LEU A 47 11.70 -16.13 13.27
C LEU A 47 11.03 -15.12 14.23
N LEU A 48 9.73 -14.94 14.08
CA LEU A 48 8.87 -14.22 15.01
C LEU A 48 8.08 -15.23 15.86
N GLU A 49 7.33 -14.73 16.84
CA GLU A 49 6.51 -15.56 17.73
C GLU A 49 5.50 -16.45 16.99
N ASP A 50 5.00 -15.97 15.85
CA ASP A 50 4.00 -16.62 14.99
C ASP A 50 4.56 -17.28 13.73
N GLY A 51 5.87 -17.55 13.73
CA GLY A 51 6.59 -18.23 12.66
C GLY A 51 7.53 -17.30 11.86
N VAL A 52 8.17 -17.88 10.84
CA VAL A 52 9.10 -17.12 9.99
C VAL A 52 8.34 -16.05 9.22
N ALA A 53 8.86 -14.83 9.22
CA ALA A 53 8.36 -13.69 8.47
C ALA A 53 9.50 -13.00 7.73
N ARG A 54 9.18 -12.40 6.59
CA ARG A 54 10.17 -11.70 5.75
C ARG A 54 9.54 -10.60 4.92
N PHE A 55 10.32 -9.61 4.55
CA PHE A 55 9.95 -8.72 3.46
C PHE A 55 10.28 -9.36 2.11
N THR A 56 9.44 -9.10 1.12
CA THR A 56 9.72 -9.50 -0.28
C THR A 56 10.55 -8.45 -1.00
N ASP A 57 10.53 -7.20 -0.51
CA ASP A 57 11.35 -6.11 -1.05
C ASP A 57 11.60 -5.07 0.04
N ILE A 58 12.81 -4.54 0.08
CA ILE A 58 13.21 -3.39 0.91
C ILE A 58 13.96 -2.41 0.02
N THR A 59 13.45 -1.18 -0.10
CA THR A 59 14.09 -0.13 -0.89
C THR A 59 14.32 1.10 -0.02
N PRO A 60 15.56 1.57 0.14
CA PRO A 60 15.83 2.85 0.82
C PRO A 60 15.10 4.01 0.15
N ALA A 61 14.50 4.89 0.94
CA ALA A 61 13.72 6.03 0.48
C ALA A 61 14.23 7.38 1.02
N GLY A 62 15.49 7.40 1.51
CA GLY A 62 16.15 8.57 2.07
C GLY A 62 16.00 8.67 3.58
N GLY A 63 16.40 9.80 4.14
CA GLY A 63 16.43 10.07 5.57
C GLY A 63 17.70 10.79 5.98
N THR A 64 17.79 11.19 7.25
CA THR A 64 18.96 11.88 7.83
C THR A 64 19.29 11.27 9.19
N GLY A 65 20.59 10.98 9.42
CA GLY A 65 21.07 10.42 10.68
C GLY A 65 20.37 9.09 11.02
N HIS A 66 19.92 8.96 12.26
CA HIS A 66 19.24 7.75 12.74
C HIS A 66 17.79 7.60 12.23
N ASN A 67 17.22 8.56 11.49
CA ASN A 67 15.90 8.48 10.93
C ASN A 67 15.97 8.15 9.43
N GLN A 68 15.77 6.89 9.09
CA GLN A 68 15.84 6.39 7.72
C GLN A 68 14.47 5.93 7.23
N TRP A 69 14.14 6.27 5.98
CA TRP A 69 12.92 5.84 5.33
C TRP A 69 13.18 4.68 4.39
N PHE A 70 12.28 3.70 4.44
CA PHE A 70 12.28 2.55 3.54
C PHE A 70 10.88 2.34 2.96
N HIS A 71 10.83 1.85 1.73
CA HIS A 71 9.67 1.19 1.18
C HIS A 71 9.86 -0.32 1.36
N VAL A 72 8.91 -0.98 2.00
CA VAL A 72 8.95 -2.41 2.23
C VAL A 72 7.69 -3.07 1.72
N THR A 73 7.82 -4.27 1.17
CA THR A 73 6.69 -5.03 0.63
C THR A 73 6.52 -6.36 1.38
N LEU A 74 5.28 -6.71 1.68
CA LEU A 74 4.84 -7.98 2.28
C LEU A 74 3.76 -8.62 1.43
N LEU A 75 3.72 -9.95 1.39
CA LEU A 75 2.65 -10.73 0.75
C LEU A 75 1.55 -11.14 1.74
N GLU A 76 1.81 -11.01 3.02
CA GLU A 76 0.89 -11.35 4.11
C GLU A 76 0.58 -10.12 4.97
N GLY A 77 -0.26 -10.27 5.97
CA GLY A 77 -0.69 -9.14 6.79
C GLY A 77 -0.93 -9.56 8.24
N ARG A 78 0.08 -10.20 8.85
CA ARG A 78 0.03 -10.55 10.27
C ARG A 78 -0.04 -9.29 11.13
N ASN A 79 -0.52 -9.47 12.35
CA ASN A 79 -0.61 -8.34 13.28
C ASN A 79 0.75 -7.67 13.50
N ARG A 80 0.81 -6.35 13.25
CA ARG A 80 2.00 -5.49 13.41
C ARG A 80 3.29 -6.04 12.78
N GLU A 81 3.18 -6.86 11.72
CA GLU A 81 4.29 -7.60 11.10
C GLU A 81 5.47 -6.72 10.71
N VAL A 82 5.23 -5.60 10.00
CA VAL A 82 6.29 -4.64 9.63
C VAL A 82 7.05 -4.14 10.85
N ARG A 83 6.35 -3.84 11.96
CA ARG A 83 7.00 -3.35 13.18
C ARG A 83 7.81 -4.44 13.84
N ARG A 84 7.25 -5.65 14.00
CA ARG A 84 7.94 -6.79 14.62
C ARG A 84 9.18 -7.20 13.84
N LEU A 85 9.13 -7.16 12.51
CA LEU A 85 10.28 -7.44 11.64
C LEU A 85 11.45 -6.49 11.92
N TRP A 86 11.20 -5.19 11.97
CA TRP A 86 12.23 -4.21 12.28
C TRP A 86 12.68 -4.28 13.75
N GLU A 87 11.74 -4.45 14.68
CA GLU A 87 12.02 -4.56 16.12
C GLU A 87 12.87 -5.80 16.44
N SER A 88 12.69 -6.92 15.70
CA SER A 88 13.55 -8.12 15.83
C SER A 88 15.04 -7.86 15.50
N GLN A 89 15.32 -6.80 14.76
CA GLN A 89 16.68 -6.37 14.43
C GLN A 89 17.21 -5.26 15.37
N GLY A 90 16.49 -4.94 16.46
CA GLY A 90 16.90 -3.94 17.44
C GLY A 90 16.62 -2.49 17.03
N VAL A 91 15.94 -2.23 15.92
CA VAL A 91 15.58 -0.88 15.48
C VAL A 91 14.09 -0.61 15.66
N LYS A 92 13.72 0.66 15.86
CA LYS A 92 12.35 1.06 16.18
C LYS A 92 11.64 1.73 15.02
N VAL A 93 10.42 1.28 14.71
CA VAL A 93 9.57 1.92 13.71
C VAL A 93 8.88 3.16 14.31
N SER A 94 9.30 4.34 13.88
CA SER A 94 8.74 5.62 14.35
C SER A 94 7.53 6.08 13.55
N ARG A 95 7.47 5.78 12.22
CA ARG A 95 6.31 6.04 11.37
C ARG A 95 6.07 4.87 10.43
N LEU A 96 4.79 4.61 10.14
CA LEU A 96 4.37 3.53 9.24
C LEU A 96 3.12 3.97 8.49
N LYS A 97 3.15 3.82 7.17
CA LYS A 97 2.03 4.18 6.29
C LYS A 97 1.94 3.15 5.17
N ARG A 98 0.82 2.45 5.05
CA ARG A 98 0.58 1.63 3.86
C ARG A 98 0.33 2.54 2.66
N VAL A 99 1.10 2.38 1.60
CA VAL A 99 1.09 3.22 0.40
C VAL A 99 0.53 2.49 -0.82
N ARG A 100 0.53 1.15 -0.81
CA ARG A 100 -0.05 0.33 -1.87
C ARG A 100 -0.70 -0.93 -1.29
N TYR A 101 -1.74 -1.40 -1.93
CA TYR A 101 -2.42 -2.66 -1.65
C TYR A 101 -2.79 -3.32 -2.98
N GLY A 102 -2.13 -4.43 -3.32
CA GLY A 102 -2.20 -5.01 -4.64
C GLY A 102 -1.96 -3.96 -5.73
N PRO A 103 -2.82 -3.85 -6.73
CA PRO A 103 -2.66 -2.88 -7.81
C PRO A 103 -2.99 -1.43 -7.42
N VAL A 104 -3.61 -1.18 -6.25
CA VAL A 104 -4.07 0.17 -5.87
C VAL A 104 -3.00 0.92 -5.09
N ILE A 105 -2.62 2.09 -5.60
CA ILE A 105 -1.63 2.99 -5.00
C ILE A 105 -2.35 4.17 -4.33
N LEU A 106 -1.94 4.53 -3.11
CA LEU A 106 -2.48 5.67 -2.39
C LEU A 106 -2.10 6.99 -3.10
N PRO A 107 -3.07 7.77 -3.61
CA PRO A 107 -2.76 9.03 -4.24
C PRO A 107 -2.18 10.05 -3.25
N SER A 108 -1.17 10.82 -3.67
CA SER A 108 -0.53 11.85 -2.83
C SER A 108 -1.50 12.96 -2.41
N ARG A 109 -2.52 13.22 -3.24
CA ARG A 109 -3.57 14.21 -2.97
C ARG A 109 -4.52 13.80 -1.83
N LEU A 110 -4.59 12.51 -1.49
CA LEU A 110 -5.50 12.01 -0.45
C LEU A 110 -4.84 12.17 0.93
N LYS A 111 -5.36 13.12 1.71
CA LYS A 111 -4.84 13.41 3.06
C LYS A 111 -5.46 12.47 4.10
N MET A 112 -4.90 12.48 5.30
CA MET A 112 -5.44 11.72 6.43
C MET A 112 -6.89 12.13 6.73
N GLY A 113 -7.76 11.14 6.94
CA GLY A 113 -9.20 11.35 7.17
C GLY A 113 -10.02 11.59 5.89
N GLN A 114 -9.38 11.69 4.73
CA GLN A 114 -10.09 11.79 3.46
C GLN A 114 -10.29 10.41 2.83
N TRP A 115 -11.32 10.31 2.03
CA TRP A 115 -11.65 9.13 1.26
C TRP A 115 -12.07 9.50 -0.17
N GLU A 116 -11.92 8.57 -1.07
CA GLU A 116 -12.33 8.69 -2.47
C GLU A 116 -12.75 7.31 -2.97
N GLU A 117 -13.77 7.26 -3.82
CA GLU A 117 -14.19 6.01 -4.44
C GLU A 117 -13.22 5.60 -5.53
N LEU A 118 -12.98 4.31 -5.63
CA LEU A 118 -12.23 3.73 -6.74
C LEU A 118 -13.05 3.83 -8.02
N ASP A 119 -12.37 4.04 -9.13
CA ASP A 119 -12.97 3.94 -10.46
C ASP A 119 -13.08 2.48 -10.91
N GLN A 120 -13.80 2.23 -12.02
CA GLN A 120 -14.00 0.90 -12.56
C GLN A 120 -12.66 0.19 -12.84
N LYS A 121 -11.68 0.91 -13.39
CA LYS A 121 -10.36 0.36 -13.69
C LYS A 121 -9.67 -0.20 -12.44
N ALA A 122 -9.72 0.52 -11.34
CA ALA A 122 -9.11 0.10 -10.09
C ALA A 122 -9.84 -1.09 -9.44
N VAL A 123 -11.17 -1.12 -9.52
CA VAL A 123 -11.99 -2.25 -9.04
C VAL A 123 -11.72 -3.50 -9.87
N ASP A 124 -11.68 -3.36 -11.20
CA ASP A 124 -11.36 -4.46 -12.10
C ASP A 124 -9.96 -5.05 -11.83
N ALA A 125 -8.99 -4.19 -11.61
CA ALA A 125 -7.63 -4.62 -11.29
C ALA A 125 -7.56 -5.36 -9.95
N LEU A 126 -8.27 -4.91 -8.92
CA LEU A 126 -8.38 -5.61 -7.63
C LEU A 126 -9.04 -6.98 -7.80
N SER A 127 -10.15 -7.05 -8.55
CA SER A 127 -10.86 -8.32 -8.80
C SER A 127 -9.96 -9.33 -9.51
N ARG A 128 -9.29 -8.91 -10.58
CA ARG A 128 -8.36 -9.79 -11.33
C ARG A 128 -7.17 -10.24 -10.47
N ALA A 129 -6.66 -9.38 -9.60
CA ALA A 129 -5.52 -9.71 -8.72
C ALA A 129 -5.82 -10.88 -7.77
N VAL A 130 -7.09 -11.18 -7.51
CA VAL A 130 -7.53 -12.28 -6.65
C VAL A 130 -8.36 -13.34 -7.39
N GLY A 131 -8.28 -13.35 -8.73
CA GLY A 131 -8.93 -14.34 -9.58
C GLY A 131 -10.46 -14.22 -9.65
N LEU A 132 -11.00 -13.02 -9.39
CA LEU A 132 -12.42 -12.73 -9.56
C LEU A 132 -12.70 -12.09 -10.93
N THR A 133 -13.86 -12.43 -11.49
CA THR A 133 -14.37 -11.72 -12.67
C THR A 133 -14.80 -10.31 -12.27
N PRO A 134 -14.30 -9.27 -12.96
CA PRO A 134 -14.73 -7.90 -12.70
C PRO A 134 -16.23 -7.70 -12.86
N VAL A 135 -16.84 -7.00 -11.91
CA VAL A 135 -18.26 -6.64 -11.95
C VAL A 135 -18.40 -5.14 -12.24
N PRO A 136 -19.26 -4.73 -13.18
CA PRO A 136 -19.50 -3.33 -13.45
C PRO A 136 -20.04 -2.60 -12.24
N ILE A 137 -19.47 -1.44 -11.94
CA ILE A 137 -19.99 -0.54 -10.90
C ILE A 137 -21.31 0.06 -11.41
N PRO A 138 -22.43 -0.08 -10.67
CA PRO A 138 -23.69 0.47 -11.09
C PRO A 138 -23.60 1.98 -11.35
N PRO A 139 -24.23 2.51 -12.41
CA PRO A 139 -24.27 3.94 -12.67
C PRO A 139 -25.01 4.66 -11.55
N LYS A 140 -24.38 5.68 -10.99
CA LYS A 140 -25.02 6.49 -9.93
C LYS A 140 -26.11 7.38 -10.50
N THR A 141 -27.21 7.44 -9.80
CA THR A 141 -28.29 8.40 -10.08
C THR A 141 -27.80 9.84 -9.87
N PRO A 142 -28.45 10.84 -10.48
CA PRO A 142 -28.12 12.25 -10.27
C PRO A 142 -28.14 12.66 -8.79
N GLY A 143 -29.09 12.13 -8.01
CA GLY A 143 -29.20 12.39 -6.57
C GLY A 143 -28.04 11.83 -5.77
N GLU A 144 -27.60 10.58 -6.06
CA GLU A 144 -26.45 9.96 -5.42
C GLU A 144 -25.15 10.69 -5.75
N LYS A 145 -24.97 11.13 -7.02
CA LYS A 145 -23.82 11.95 -7.40
C LYS A 145 -23.77 13.26 -6.62
N ALA A 146 -24.91 13.95 -6.49
CA ALA A 146 -25.00 15.19 -5.71
C ALA A 146 -24.73 14.95 -4.21
N ALA A 147 -25.30 13.89 -3.63
CA ALA A 147 -25.06 13.52 -2.24
C ALA A 147 -23.59 13.17 -1.99
N GLN A 148 -22.96 12.41 -2.89
CA GLN A 148 -21.55 12.08 -2.83
C GLN A 148 -20.66 13.33 -2.89
N GLU A 149 -20.95 14.25 -3.81
CA GLU A 149 -20.20 15.51 -3.92
C GLU A 149 -20.34 16.37 -2.66
N ARG A 150 -21.53 16.44 -2.05
CA ARG A 150 -21.73 17.11 -0.75
C ARG A 150 -20.90 16.48 0.37
N ARG A 151 -20.87 15.14 0.48
CA ARG A 151 -20.02 14.42 1.44
C ARG A 151 -18.55 14.68 1.19
N ARG A 152 -18.14 14.66 -0.06
CA ARG A 152 -16.79 14.92 -0.49
C ARG A 152 -16.31 16.33 -0.14
N ARG A 153 -17.18 17.36 -0.30
CA ARG A 153 -16.86 18.75 0.09
C ARG A 153 -16.70 18.94 1.60
N LYS A 154 -17.37 18.11 2.40
CA LYS A 154 -17.29 18.16 3.86
C LYS A 154 -16.07 17.46 4.44
N GLN A 155 -15.24 16.81 3.62
CA GLN A 155 -14.04 16.15 4.11
C GLN A 155 -12.98 17.16 4.57
N PRO A 156 -12.34 16.96 5.73
CA PRO A 156 -11.38 17.91 6.27
C PRO A 156 -10.14 18.03 5.36
N GLY A 157 -9.64 19.26 5.21
CA GLY A 157 -8.39 19.54 4.51
C GLY A 157 -8.39 19.27 3.00
N ARG A 158 -9.56 19.12 2.37
CA ARG A 158 -9.62 18.92 0.92
C ARG A 158 -9.45 20.26 0.19
N PRO A 159 -8.44 20.41 -0.67
CA PRO A 159 -8.30 21.62 -1.48
C PRO A 159 -9.47 21.75 -2.46
N VAL A 160 -9.94 22.98 -2.67
CA VAL A 160 -10.90 23.30 -3.73
C VAL A 160 -10.28 22.92 -5.08
N ARG A 161 -10.96 22.08 -5.84
CA ARG A 161 -10.45 21.55 -7.12
C ARG A 161 -10.14 22.66 -8.11
N ARG A 162 -8.93 22.71 -8.60
CA ARG A 162 -8.65 23.18 -9.95
C ARG A 162 -8.84 21.97 -10.88
N SER A 163 -9.56 22.19 -11.97
CA SER A 163 -10.01 21.18 -12.93
C SER A 163 -8.87 20.30 -13.48
N GLY A 164 -8.93 19.03 -13.14
CA GLY A 164 -8.06 17.97 -13.65
C GLY A 164 -8.45 16.65 -12.97
N VAL A 165 -9.00 15.72 -13.73
CA VAL A 165 -9.36 14.40 -13.21
C VAL A 165 -8.09 13.56 -13.11
N GLU A 166 -7.44 13.58 -11.94
CA GLU A 166 -6.44 12.55 -11.64
C GLU A 166 -7.16 11.23 -11.37
N ARG A 167 -6.95 10.26 -12.25
CA ARG A 167 -7.43 8.88 -12.07
C ARG A 167 -6.63 8.18 -10.98
N TRP A 168 -7.19 7.12 -10.41
CA TRP A 168 -6.45 6.21 -9.55
C TRP A 168 -5.26 5.63 -10.33
N GLN A 169 -4.10 5.64 -9.70
CA GLN A 169 -2.94 4.95 -10.24
C GLN A 169 -3.10 3.46 -9.94
N VAL A 170 -3.10 2.66 -10.99
CA VAL A 170 -3.18 1.21 -10.93
C VAL A 170 -1.90 0.67 -11.54
N ASP A 171 -1.24 -0.21 -10.82
CA ASP A 171 -0.08 -0.94 -11.32
C ASP A 171 -0.59 -2.17 -12.11
N ASP A 172 -0.78 -1.98 -13.42
CA ASP A 172 -1.26 -3.05 -14.33
C ASP A 172 -0.15 -4.07 -14.67
N SER A 173 1.10 -3.82 -14.26
CA SER A 173 2.25 -4.65 -14.67
C SER A 173 2.47 -5.88 -13.79
N ARG A 174 1.64 -6.07 -12.73
CA ARG A 174 1.90 -7.12 -11.74
C ARG A 174 0.73 -8.08 -11.53
N PRO A 175 0.94 -9.37 -11.83
CA PRO A 175 0.15 -10.43 -11.23
C PRO A 175 0.41 -10.48 -9.72
N ALA A 176 -0.61 -10.88 -8.95
CA ALA A 176 -0.46 -11.14 -7.52
C ALA A 176 0.72 -12.10 -7.27
N GLY A 177 1.60 -11.74 -6.34
CA GLY A 177 2.71 -12.61 -5.91
C GLY A 177 4.02 -12.50 -6.69
N THR A 178 4.17 -11.59 -7.67
CA THR A 178 5.46 -11.43 -8.36
C THR A 178 6.41 -10.46 -7.64
N GLN A 179 7.67 -10.87 -7.52
CA GLN A 179 8.74 -10.04 -6.97
C GLN A 179 9.00 -8.81 -7.86
N ARG A 180 9.25 -7.69 -7.23
CA ARG A 180 9.60 -6.43 -7.90
C ARG A 180 11.01 -6.51 -8.49
N PRO A 181 11.21 -6.18 -9.78
CA PRO A 181 12.56 -5.94 -10.27
C PRO A 181 13.16 -4.74 -9.51
N PRO A 182 14.47 -4.77 -9.20
CA PRO A 182 15.10 -3.68 -8.46
C PRO A 182 14.94 -2.34 -9.21
N ARG A 183 14.49 -1.31 -8.51
CA ARG A 183 14.41 0.04 -9.08
C ARG A 183 15.83 0.51 -9.40
N ARG A 184 16.07 0.90 -10.66
CA ARG A 184 17.31 1.57 -11.05
C ARG A 184 17.48 2.83 -10.19
N ARG A 185 18.64 2.97 -9.56
CA ARG A 185 19.04 4.18 -8.85
C ARG A 185 18.98 5.36 -9.83
N PRO A 186 18.42 6.53 -9.47
CA PRO A 186 18.66 7.72 -10.22
C PRO A 186 20.17 7.98 -10.17
N GLY A 187 20.80 8.04 -11.34
CA GLY A 187 22.22 8.32 -11.47
C GLY A 187 22.55 9.65 -10.79
N GLY A 188 23.55 9.62 -9.89
CA GLY A 188 24.18 10.83 -9.41
C GLY A 188 24.70 11.63 -10.62
N ARG A 189 24.36 12.88 -10.68
CA ARG A 189 25.08 13.83 -11.56
C ARG A 189 26.34 14.22 -10.79
N ASP A 190 27.47 14.06 -11.47
CA ASP A 190 28.75 14.67 -11.11
C ASP A 190 28.61 16.21 -11.01
#